data_6c83ec299ffe36af6c87b51455661fd4
#
_entry.id   6c83ec299ffe36af6c87b51455661fd4
#
_cell.length_a   1.000
_cell.length_b   1.000
_cell.length_c   1.000
_cell.angle_alpha   90.00
_cell.angle_beta   90.00
_cell.angle_gamma   90.00
#
_symmetry.space_group_name_H-M   'P 1'
#
loop_
_entity.id
_entity.type
_entity.pdbx_description
1 polymer ?
#
loop_
_entity_poly.entity_id
_entity_poly.type
_entity_poly.pdbx_seq_one_letter_code
_entity_poly.pdbx_strand_id
1 'polypeptide(L)'
;QIYETTTKRSNEVVIQECSADACVTRSFPVVGGWDQAPYWYTRPRLIIYVSFTGEVSNNVFITNLTDLSVVGSLRGLARGERIYSARLVGNVFFLVTFRQVDPLFAIDVSDPEKPRVLGFLKIPGFSEYLHPLPGNKLLGIGLEDRSLKISLFNVTDPTNMSEIAKVLVYSAWSQALQDHHAVTIYPEKELVMIPITSYSASYVSSGALVVRYGNNELKVEAILPHEYCIRIAYVGNELYTISSNLIKIFNANTYEELGQIILEK
;
A
#
# COMPACT_ATOMS: atom_id res chain seq x y z
N GLN A 1 13.00 -16.33 21.78
CA GLN A 1 11.69 -16.90 22.10
C GLN A 1 10.70 -16.36 21.10
N ILE A 2 10.18 -17.26 20.29
CA ILE A 2 9.14 -16.96 19.28
C ILE A 2 7.83 -16.96 20.06
N TYR A 3 7.13 -15.84 20.11
CA TYR A 3 5.76 -15.78 20.62
C TYR A 3 4.80 -15.85 19.44
N GLU A 4 4.09 -16.97 19.34
CA GLU A 4 2.93 -17.12 18.48
C GLU A 4 1.76 -16.34 19.06
N THR A 5 1.24 -15.39 18.30
CA THR A 5 -0.16 -14.97 18.42
C THR A 5 -0.89 -15.41 17.17
N THR A 6 -1.50 -16.58 17.27
CA THR A 6 -2.44 -17.09 16.27
C THR A 6 -3.73 -16.30 16.34
N THR A 7 -3.88 -15.27 15.52
CA THR A 7 -5.19 -14.78 15.11
C THR A 7 -5.45 -15.22 13.68
N LYS A 8 -6.45 -16.10 13.53
CA LYS A 8 -6.99 -16.54 12.25
C LYS A 8 -7.51 -15.34 11.44
N ARG A 9 -6.64 -14.69 10.67
CA ARG A 9 -7.01 -13.90 9.49
C ARG A 9 -5.96 -14.16 8.42
N SER A 10 -6.33 -14.99 7.48
CA SER A 10 -5.57 -15.29 6.28
C SER A 10 -5.38 -14.03 5.47
N ASN A 11 -4.19 -13.55 5.27
CA ASN A 11 -3.70 -12.51 4.36
C ASN A 11 -3.06 -11.29 5.04
N GLU A 12 -2.42 -11.44 6.18
CA GLU A 12 -1.68 -10.34 6.80
C GLU A 12 -0.19 -10.67 6.85
N VAL A 13 0.65 -9.71 6.48
CA VAL A 13 2.07 -9.69 6.86
C VAL A 13 2.13 -9.05 8.24
N VAL A 14 2.52 -9.84 9.24
CA VAL A 14 2.71 -9.32 10.59
C VAL A 14 4.15 -8.88 10.73
N ILE A 15 4.37 -7.60 11.00
CA ILE A 15 5.68 -7.04 11.33
C ILE A 15 5.71 -6.86 12.84
N GLN A 16 6.66 -7.53 13.49
CA GLN A 16 6.91 -7.34 14.90
C GLN A 16 8.19 -6.53 15.09
N GLU A 17 8.06 -5.34 15.66
CA GLU A 17 9.18 -4.50 16.08
C GLU A 17 9.46 -4.79 17.55
N CYS A 18 10.63 -5.38 17.86
CA CYS A 18 11.03 -5.66 19.23
C CYS A 18 12.26 -4.83 19.62
N SER A 19 12.22 -4.14 20.76
CA SER A 19 13.37 -3.64 21.50
C SER A 19 13.77 -4.65 22.58
N ALA A 20 14.85 -4.39 23.31
CA ALA A 20 15.28 -5.24 24.45
C ALA A 20 14.17 -5.41 25.49
N ASP A 21 13.25 -4.43 25.61
CA ASP A 21 12.24 -4.37 26.67
C ASP A 21 10.79 -4.39 26.16
N ALA A 22 10.52 -4.28 24.86
CA ALA A 22 9.16 -4.25 24.30
C ALA A 22 9.11 -4.66 22.82
N CYS A 23 8.03 -5.37 22.43
CA CYS A 23 7.69 -5.67 21.06
C CYS A 23 6.42 -4.92 20.64
N VAL A 24 6.46 -4.25 19.49
CA VAL A 24 5.28 -3.66 18.83
C VAL A 24 4.99 -4.48 17.58
N THR A 25 3.80 -5.04 17.52
CA THR A 25 3.34 -5.81 16.36
C THR A 25 2.49 -4.92 15.47
N ARG A 26 2.86 -4.81 14.20
CA ARG A 26 2.04 -4.17 13.16
C ARG A 26 1.68 -5.21 12.13
N SER A 27 0.40 -5.32 11.79
CA SER A 27 -0.06 -6.19 10.72
C SER A 27 -0.27 -5.37 9.45
N PHE A 28 0.25 -5.87 8.35
CA PHE A 28 0.04 -5.30 7.02
C PHE A 28 -0.71 -6.34 6.18
N PRO A 29 -1.85 -5.98 5.61
CA PRO A 29 -2.57 -6.91 4.77
C PRO A 29 -1.78 -7.20 3.50
N VAL A 30 -1.57 -8.46 3.21
CA VAL A 30 -1.13 -8.91 1.90
C VAL A 30 -2.37 -9.07 1.03
N VAL A 31 -2.74 -8.03 0.32
CA VAL A 31 -3.79 -8.12 -0.68
C VAL A 31 -3.18 -8.65 -1.97
N GLY A 32 -3.12 -9.95 -2.11
CA GLY A 32 -2.96 -10.62 -3.39
C GLY A 32 -4.30 -11.21 -3.75
N GLY A 33 -4.83 -10.92 -4.92
CA GLY A 33 -6.03 -11.58 -5.43
C GLY A 33 -5.81 -13.08 -5.52
N TRP A 34 -6.37 -13.80 -4.56
CA TRP A 34 -6.25 -15.25 -4.44
C TRP A 34 -7.30 -16.01 -5.25
N ASP A 35 -8.20 -15.32 -5.92
CA ASP A 35 -9.35 -15.91 -6.57
C ASP A 35 -9.03 -16.69 -7.85
N GLN A 36 -7.77 -16.74 -8.28
CA GLN A 36 -7.38 -17.46 -9.50
C GLN A 36 -6.14 -18.37 -9.38
N ALA A 37 -5.63 -18.64 -8.18
CA ALA A 37 -4.58 -19.65 -8.04
C ALA A 37 -5.20 -21.04 -7.98
N PRO A 38 -4.78 -22.00 -8.85
CA PRO A 38 -5.27 -23.37 -8.76
C PRO A 38 -4.98 -23.98 -7.38
N TYR A 39 -5.89 -24.73 -6.84
CA TYR A 39 -5.95 -25.33 -5.50
C TYR A 39 -4.74 -26.19 -5.06
N TRP A 40 -3.76 -26.38 -5.92
CA TRP A 40 -2.61 -27.26 -5.70
C TRP A 40 -1.28 -26.53 -5.56
N TYR A 41 -1.27 -25.21 -5.35
CA TYR A 41 -0.05 -24.44 -5.08
C TYR A 41 0.11 -24.19 -3.58
N THR A 42 0.69 -25.13 -2.87
CA THR A 42 1.26 -24.89 -1.53
C THR A 42 2.56 -24.09 -1.68
N ARG A 43 2.47 -22.77 -1.84
CA ARG A 43 3.64 -21.90 -1.79
C ARG A 43 3.87 -21.45 -0.34
N PRO A 44 5.13 -21.42 0.14
CA PRO A 44 5.45 -20.85 1.44
C PRO A 44 5.02 -19.36 1.45
N ARG A 45 4.40 -18.93 2.55
CA ARG A 45 4.04 -17.52 2.73
C ARG A 45 5.23 -16.76 3.29
N LEU A 46 5.29 -15.48 2.91
CA LEU A 46 6.33 -14.57 3.35
C LEU A 46 5.96 -13.97 4.70
N ILE A 47 6.86 -14.08 5.67
CA ILE A 47 6.78 -13.41 6.97
C ILE A 47 7.98 -12.48 7.09
N ILE A 48 7.73 -11.21 7.43
CA ILE A 48 8.76 -10.21 7.60
C ILE A 48 8.91 -9.91 9.09
N TYR A 49 10.13 -9.99 9.60
CA TYR A 49 10.47 -9.60 10.96
C TYR A 49 11.44 -8.43 10.96
N VAL A 50 11.20 -7.49 11.85
CA VAL A 50 12.18 -6.45 12.19
C VAL A 50 12.74 -6.79 13.56
N SER A 51 14.05 -7.08 13.65
CA SER A 51 14.70 -7.29 14.92
C SER A 51 15.58 -6.10 15.29
N PHE A 52 15.45 -5.61 16.51
CA PHE A 52 16.30 -4.54 17.06
C PHE A 52 17.45 -5.16 17.85
N THR A 53 18.68 -4.97 17.41
CA THR A 53 19.90 -5.26 18.17
C THR A 53 20.75 -4.01 18.28
N GLY A 54 20.22 -2.93 18.90
CA GLY A 54 20.90 -1.64 18.95
C GLY A 54 20.95 -0.88 17.61
N GLU A 55 21.02 -1.56 16.48
CA GLU A 55 20.84 -1.04 15.12
C GLU A 55 19.59 -1.69 14.50
N VAL A 56 18.72 -0.86 13.92
CA VAL A 56 17.55 -1.36 13.15
C VAL A 56 18.06 -2.09 11.92
N SER A 57 17.68 -3.35 11.74
CA SER A 57 17.93 -4.10 10.51
C SER A 57 16.64 -4.80 10.07
N ASN A 58 16.38 -4.81 8.77
CA ASN A 58 15.21 -5.43 8.19
C ASN A 58 15.56 -6.82 7.65
N ASN A 59 14.68 -7.77 7.90
CA ASN A 59 14.88 -9.14 7.48
C ASN A 59 13.60 -9.67 6.82
N VAL A 60 13.79 -10.47 5.78
CA VAL A 60 12.72 -11.17 5.08
C VAL A 60 12.90 -12.66 5.36
N PHE A 61 11.85 -13.31 5.85
CA PHE A 61 11.84 -14.75 6.08
C PHE A 61 10.73 -15.40 5.26
N ILE A 62 11.04 -16.52 4.65
CA ILE A 62 10.07 -17.34 3.94
C ILE A 62 9.83 -18.58 4.81
N THR A 63 8.57 -18.83 5.16
CA THR A 63 8.18 -19.92 6.04
C THR A 63 7.26 -20.90 5.34
N ASN A 64 7.39 -22.16 5.69
CA ASN A 64 6.40 -23.17 5.32
C ASN A 64 5.13 -22.99 6.16
N LEU A 65 3.96 -22.99 5.50
CA LEU A 65 2.70 -22.80 6.20
C LEU A 65 2.23 -23.99 7.01
N THR A 66 2.73 -25.17 6.72
CA THR A 66 2.29 -26.39 7.38
C THR A 66 2.86 -26.50 8.80
N ASP A 67 4.13 -26.14 8.95
CA ASP A 67 4.90 -26.31 10.19
C ASP A 67 5.56 -25.04 10.70
N LEU A 68 5.38 -23.92 9.97
CA LEU A 68 5.96 -22.61 10.25
C LEU A 68 7.50 -22.59 10.28
N SER A 69 8.15 -23.64 9.77
CA SER A 69 9.62 -23.67 9.65
C SER A 69 10.10 -22.60 8.67
N VAL A 70 11.24 -21.97 8.98
CA VAL A 70 11.86 -21.01 8.08
C VAL A 70 12.56 -21.78 6.96
N VAL A 71 12.10 -21.59 5.74
CA VAL A 71 12.63 -22.21 4.52
C VAL A 71 13.81 -21.41 3.97
N GLY A 72 13.70 -20.08 3.99
CA GLY A 72 14.74 -19.18 3.52
C GLY A 72 14.69 -17.83 4.21
N SER A 73 15.79 -17.08 4.11
CA SER A 73 15.84 -15.73 4.70
C SER A 73 16.78 -14.81 3.95
N LEU A 74 16.44 -13.52 3.94
CA LEU A 74 17.29 -12.42 3.49
C LEU A 74 17.41 -11.44 4.66
N ARG A 75 18.63 -11.23 5.14
CA ARG A 75 18.89 -10.50 6.39
C ARG A 75 19.71 -9.23 6.16
N GLY A 76 19.54 -8.28 7.08
CA GLY A 76 20.37 -7.07 7.13
C GLY A 76 20.06 -6.05 6.05
N LEU A 77 18.83 -6.07 5.50
CA LEU A 77 18.37 -5.08 4.53
C LEU A 77 18.25 -3.70 5.18
N ALA A 78 18.62 -2.65 4.42
CA ALA A 78 18.36 -1.26 4.74
C ALA A 78 18.63 -0.92 6.23
N ARG A 79 19.87 -1.13 6.69
CA ARG A 79 20.27 -0.89 8.09
C ARG A 79 19.97 0.55 8.52
N GLY A 80 19.32 0.70 9.67
CA GLY A 80 18.92 1.98 10.23
C GLY A 80 17.63 2.56 9.64
N GLU A 81 16.96 1.83 8.73
CA GLU A 81 15.68 2.23 8.13
C GLU A 81 14.53 1.40 8.71
N ARG A 82 13.30 1.94 8.64
CA ARG A 82 12.08 1.23 9.02
C ARG A 82 11.33 0.77 7.79
N ILE A 83 10.62 -0.37 7.89
CA ILE A 83 9.70 -0.82 6.86
C ILE A 83 8.40 -0.01 6.96
N TYR A 84 7.92 0.46 5.81
CA TYR A 84 6.66 1.21 5.68
C TYR A 84 5.60 0.43 4.94
N SER A 85 5.96 -0.21 3.85
CA SER A 85 5.02 -1.07 3.12
C SER A 85 5.71 -2.24 2.45
N ALA A 86 4.91 -3.24 2.12
CA ALA A 86 5.37 -4.43 1.43
C ALA A 86 4.28 -4.98 0.51
N ARG A 87 4.68 -5.53 -0.65
CA ARG A 87 3.74 -6.13 -1.61
C ARG A 87 4.37 -7.28 -2.37
N LEU A 88 3.71 -8.42 -2.36
CA LEU A 88 4.07 -9.55 -3.22
C LEU A 88 3.31 -9.46 -4.54
N VAL A 89 4.03 -9.48 -5.65
CA VAL A 89 3.48 -9.51 -7.01
C VAL A 89 4.15 -10.65 -7.77
N GLY A 90 3.42 -11.70 -8.04
CA GLY A 90 3.99 -12.92 -8.60
C GLY A 90 5.11 -13.48 -7.70
N ASN A 91 6.32 -13.53 -8.23
CA ASN A 91 7.51 -14.00 -7.51
C ASN A 91 8.44 -12.86 -7.05
N VAL A 92 7.99 -11.62 -7.17
CA VAL A 92 8.76 -10.45 -6.72
C VAL A 92 8.08 -9.84 -5.50
N PHE A 93 8.83 -9.72 -4.43
CA PHE A 93 8.41 -9.06 -3.21
C PHE A 93 8.98 -7.65 -3.17
N PHE A 94 8.09 -6.67 -3.24
CA PHE A 94 8.42 -5.26 -3.14
C PHE A 94 8.39 -4.83 -1.68
N LEU A 95 9.43 -4.13 -1.23
CA LEU A 95 9.59 -3.68 0.15
C LEU A 95 10.02 -2.22 0.16
N VAL A 96 9.25 -1.38 0.85
CA VAL A 96 9.58 0.02 1.08
C VAL A 96 10.15 0.19 2.47
N THR A 97 11.35 0.76 2.54
CA THR A 97 11.98 1.16 3.80
C THR A 97 12.27 2.67 3.76
N PHE A 98 12.38 3.34 4.89
CA PHE A 98 12.63 4.78 4.94
C PHE A 98 13.42 5.20 6.18
N ARG A 99 14.35 6.14 5.97
CA ARG A 99 14.96 6.96 7.01
C ARG A 99 15.10 8.43 6.58
N GLN A 100 15.64 8.69 5.40
CA GLN A 100 15.79 10.01 4.79
C GLN A 100 15.53 9.99 3.29
N VAL A 101 15.85 8.91 2.61
CA VAL A 101 15.59 8.66 1.18
C VAL A 101 15.09 7.23 1.08
N ASP A 102 14.04 7.04 0.31
CA ASP A 102 13.29 5.78 0.25
C ASP A 102 13.85 4.80 -0.78
N PRO A 103 14.37 3.64 -0.40
CA PRO A 103 14.53 2.55 -1.34
C PRO A 103 13.26 1.68 -1.42
N LEU A 104 12.68 1.60 -2.62
CA LEU A 104 11.78 0.53 -3.02
C LEU A 104 12.63 -0.66 -3.46
N PHE A 105 12.73 -1.70 -2.66
CA PHE A 105 13.43 -2.94 -3.01
C PHE A 105 12.53 -3.86 -3.83
N ALA A 106 13.13 -4.55 -4.80
CA ALA A 106 12.55 -5.71 -5.46
C ALA A 106 13.35 -6.95 -5.04
N ILE A 107 12.68 -7.94 -4.49
CA ILE A 107 13.27 -9.16 -3.94
C ILE A 107 12.66 -10.35 -4.68
N ASP A 108 13.52 -11.17 -5.29
CA ASP A 108 13.14 -12.44 -5.90
C ASP A 108 12.85 -13.46 -4.81
N VAL A 109 11.65 -14.02 -4.84
CA VAL A 109 11.21 -15.09 -3.93
C VAL A 109 10.76 -16.33 -4.72
N SER A 110 11.17 -16.46 -5.98
CA SER A 110 10.86 -17.62 -6.83
C SER A 110 11.45 -18.92 -6.30
N ASP A 111 12.67 -18.83 -5.75
CA ASP A 111 13.28 -19.89 -4.94
C ASP A 111 13.10 -19.52 -3.45
N PRO A 112 12.18 -20.19 -2.75
CA PRO A 112 11.91 -19.87 -1.35
C PRO A 112 13.09 -20.10 -0.41
N GLU A 113 14.04 -20.96 -0.78
CA GLU A 113 15.24 -21.24 0.02
C GLU A 113 16.31 -20.16 -0.15
N LYS A 114 16.28 -19.42 -1.29
CA LYS A 114 17.32 -18.46 -1.67
C LYS A 114 16.75 -17.12 -2.12
N PRO A 115 15.99 -16.42 -1.27
CA PRO A 115 15.51 -15.08 -1.61
C PRO A 115 16.70 -14.13 -1.83
N ARG A 116 16.58 -13.25 -2.83
CA ARG A 116 17.66 -12.32 -3.19
C ARG A 116 17.13 -10.97 -3.66
N VAL A 117 17.88 -9.91 -3.39
CA VAL A 117 17.58 -8.58 -3.94
C VAL A 117 17.88 -8.60 -5.44
N LEU A 118 16.90 -8.21 -6.25
CA LEU A 118 17.03 -7.97 -7.69
C LEU A 118 17.53 -6.56 -7.98
N GLY A 119 16.95 -5.58 -7.30
CA GLY A 119 17.29 -4.18 -7.46
C GLY A 119 16.60 -3.32 -6.41
N PHE A 120 16.89 -2.03 -6.45
CA PHE A 120 16.20 -1.05 -5.64
C PHE A 120 16.09 0.29 -6.37
N LEU A 121 15.03 1.03 -6.09
CA LEU A 121 14.79 2.37 -6.61
C LEU A 121 14.82 3.36 -5.45
N LYS A 122 15.66 4.39 -5.52
CA LYS A 122 15.67 5.50 -4.56
C LYS A 122 14.94 6.70 -5.13
N ILE A 123 13.93 7.16 -4.41
CA ILE A 123 13.11 8.31 -4.78
C ILE A 123 12.88 9.22 -3.55
N PRO A 124 12.55 10.51 -3.73
CA PRO A 124 12.10 11.36 -2.63
C PRO A 124 10.77 10.87 -2.04
N GLY A 125 10.64 10.92 -0.73
CA GLY A 125 9.45 10.51 0.00
C GLY A 125 9.39 8.99 0.24
N PHE A 126 8.24 8.48 0.65
CA PHE A 126 8.02 7.06 0.91
C PHE A 126 6.56 6.66 0.66
N SER A 127 6.34 5.36 0.40
CA SER A 127 5.00 4.79 0.19
C SER A 127 4.57 3.96 1.39
N GLU A 128 3.46 4.36 2.01
CA GLU A 128 2.78 3.62 3.09
C GLU A 128 1.92 2.47 2.54
N TYR A 129 1.55 2.55 1.27
CA TYR A 129 0.74 1.56 0.59
C TYR A 129 1.26 1.31 -0.83
N LEU A 130 1.26 0.05 -1.24
CA LEU A 130 1.60 -0.39 -2.58
C LEU A 130 0.46 -1.20 -3.19
N HIS A 131 0.09 -0.92 -4.44
CA HIS A 131 -0.93 -1.66 -5.17
C HIS A 131 -0.43 -2.06 -6.56
N PRO A 132 -0.51 -3.35 -6.95
CA PRO A 132 -0.15 -3.78 -8.30
C PRO A 132 -1.22 -3.34 -9.28
N LEU A 133 -0.77 -2.79 -10.41
CA LEU A 133 -1.61 -2.40 -11.53
C LEU A 133 -1.27 -3.24 -12.77
N PRO A 134 -2.18 -3.34 -13.75
CA PRO A 134 -1.89 -3.99 -15.03
C PRO A 134 -0.65 -3.43 -15.73
N GLY A 135 0.01 -4.25 -16.54
CA GLY A 135 1.18 -3.83 -17.31
C GLY A 135 2.46 -3.67 -16.50
N ASN A 136 2.65 -4.50 -15.46
CA ASN A 136 3.83 -4.48 -14.59
C ASN A 136 4.08 -3.11 -13.98
N LYS A 137 3.02 -2.48 -13.50
CA LYS A 137 3.05 -1.21 -12.78
C LYS A 137 2.74 -1.42 -11.31
N LEU A 138 3.25 -0.53 -10.47
CA LEU A 138 2.97 -0.50 -9.06
C LEU A 138 2.55 0.92 -8.68
N LEU A 139 1.42 1.06 -8.00
CA LEU A 139 0.98 2.32 -7.44
C LEU A 139 1.50 2.43 -6.01
N GLY A 140 2.09 3.57 -5.66
CA GLY A 140 2.47 3.91 -4.29
C GLY A 140 1.63 5.07 -3.76
N ILE A 141 1.18 4.99 -2.51
CA ILE A 141 0.51 6.09 -1.81
C ILE A 141 1.29 6.35 -0.53
N GLY A 142 1.73 7.58 -0.32
CA GLY A 142 2.58 7.94 0.81
C GLY A 142 2.79 9.43 0.95
N LEU A 143 3.98 9.82 1.38
CA LEU A 143 4.35 11.21 1.63
C LEU A 143 5.67 11.59 0.94
N GLU A 144 5.76 12.83 0.48
CA GLU A 144 7.00 13.51 0.07
C GLU A 144 6.97 14.93 0.65
N ASP A 145 7.96 15.31 1.44
CA ASP A 145 8.06 16.65 2.04
C ASP A 145 6.77 17.16 2.71
N ARG A 146 6.10 16.30 3.46
CA ARG A 146 4.78 16.54 4.10
C ARG A 146 3.60 16.70 3.14
N SER A 147 3.81 16.44 1.85
CA SER A 147 2.74 16.39 0.86
C SER A 147 2.27 14.96 0.68
N LEU A 148 0.97 14.78 0.51
CA LEU A 148 0.42 13.48 0.10
C LEU A 148 0.91 13.18 -1.30
N LYS A 149 1.50 12.00 -1.47
CA LYS A 149 2.10 11.56 -2.73
C LYS A 149 1.39 10.33 -3.26
N ILE A 150 1.08 10.34 -4.55
CA ILE A 150 0.69 9.16 -5.31
C ILE A 150 1.75 8.97 -6.40
N SER A 151 2.37 7.79 -6.44
CA SER A 151 3.43 7.45 -7.39
C SER A 151 3.00 6.31 -8.29
N LEU A 152 3.43 6.34 -9.53
CA LEU A 152 3.32 5.23 -10.46
C LEU A 152 4.72 4.73 -10.82
N PHE A 153 4.99 3.47 -10.52
CA PHE A 153 6.27 2.82 -10.81
C PHE A 153 6.13 1.87 -12.00
N ASN A 154 7.14 1.89 -12.86
CA ASN A 154 7.38 0.80 -13.80
C ASN A 154 8.28 -0.25 -13.14
N VAL A 155 7.74 -1.46 -13.00
CA VAL A 155 8.44 -2.60 -12.38
C VAL A 155 8.58 -3.77 -13.38
N THR A 156 8.51 -3.49 -14.68
CA THR A 156 8.67 -4.49 -15.75
C THR A 156 10.02 -5.20 -15.63
N ASP A 157 11.07 -4.43 -15.35
CA ASP A 157 12.38 -4.96 -14.99
C ASP A 157 12.65 -4.64 -13.51
N PRO A 158 12.51 -5.62 -12.60
CA PRO A 158 12.77 -5.41 -11.18
C PRO A 158 14.21 -5.02 -10.84
N THR A 159 15.15 -5.20 -11.77
CA THR A 159 16.55 -4.78 -11.60
C THR A 159 16.76 -3.31 -11.95
N ASN A 160 15.82 -2.71 -12.71
CA ASN A 160 15.89 -1.34 -13.20
C ASN A 160 14.52 -0.64 -13.14
N MET A 161 13.99 -0.54 -11.94
CA MET A 161 12.70 0.12 -11.68
C MET A 161 12.79 1.64 -11.83
N SER A 162 11.67 2.29 -12.14
CA SER A 162 11.59 3.75 -12.22
C SER A 162 10.24 4.28 -11.74
N GLU A 163 10.24 5.48 -11.14
CA GLU A 163 9.02 6.27 -10.93
C GLU A 163 8.70 6.99 -12.24
N ILE A 164 7.60 6.63 -12.89
CA ILE A 164 7.23 7.15 -14.22
C ILE A 164 6.26 8.32 -14.15
N ALA A 165 5.49 8.43 -13.06
CA ALA A 165 4.62 9.56 -12.78
C ALA A 165 4.41 9.72 -11.28
N LYS A 166 4.13 10.95 -10.86
CA LYS A 166 3.67 11.24 -9.48
C LYS A 166 2.68 12.40 -9.43
N VAL A 167 1.82 12.37 -8.42
CA VAL A 167 0.94 13.48 -8.02
C VAL A 167 1.30 13.85 -6.59
N LEU A 168 1.47 15.14 -6.34
CA LEU A 168 1.65 15.70 -4.99
C LEU A 168 0.44 16.56 -4.64
N VAL A 169 -0.16 16.29 -3.49
CA VAL A 169 -1.24 17.12 -2.93
C VAL A 169 -0.69 17.81 -1.70
N TYR A 170 -0.38 19.09 -1.84
CA TYR A 170 0.26 19.89 -0.80
C TYR A 170 -0.69 20.12 0.38
N SER A 171 -0.12 20.12 1.60
CA SER A 171 -0.88 20.35 2.84
C SER A 171 -2.11 19.44 2.95
N ALA A 172 -2.03 18.21 2.48
CA ALA A 172 -3.11 17.23 2.52
C ALA A 172 -2.69 15.98 3.28
N TRP A 173 -3.69 15.38 3.91
CA TRP A 173 -3.60 14.09 4.57
C TRP A 173 -4.66 13.14 4.00
N SER A 174 -4.42 11.85 4.09
CA SER A 174 -5.37 10.82 3.67
C SER A 174 -5.48 9.70 4.70
N GLN A 175 -6.69 9.20 4.91
CA GLN A 175 -6.93 7.97 5.68
C GLN A 175 -6.17 6.77 5.08
N ALA A 176 -5.92 6.78 3.77
CA ALA A 176 -5.18 5.74 3.05
C ALA A 176 -3.73 5.54 3.54
N LEU A 177 -3.16 6.52 4.24
CA LEU A 177 -1.83 6.40 4.88
C LEU A 177 -1.82 5.48 6.10
N GLN A 178 -2.98 5.22 6.70
CA GLN A 178 -3.12 4.40 7.91
C GLN A 178 -4.00 3.18 7.72
N ASP A 179 -4.89 3.24 6.73
CA ASP A 179 -5.87 2.20 6.47
C ASP A 179 -6.00 1.95 4.96
N HIS A 180 -5.47 0.82 4.51
CA HIS A 180 -5.50 0.44 3.10
C HIS A 180 -6.93 0.25 2.54
N HIS A 181 -7.93 -0.02 3.38
CA HIS A 181 -9.33 -0.08 2.96
C HIS A 181 -9.90 1.29 2.52
N ALA A 182 -9.18 2.37 2.80
CA ALA A 182 -9.52 3.69 2.29
C ALA A 182 -9.06 3.92 0.83
N VAL A 183 -8.29 2.99 0.26
CA VAL A 183 -7.89 3.02 -1.14
C VAL A 183 -8.92 2.26 -1.96
N THR A 184 -9.49 2.91 -2.96
CA THR A 184 -10.40 2.28 -3.91
C THR A 184 -9.77 2.33 -5.30
N ILE A 185 -9.63 1.16 -5.91
CA ILE A 185 -9.19 1.03 -7.30
C ILE A 185 -10.42 0.67 -8.13
N TYR A 186 -10.65 1.38 -9.21
CA TYR A 186 -11.69 1.11 -10.19
C TYR A 186 -11.02 0.78 -11.53
N PRO A 187 -10.72 -0.52 -11.79
CA PRO A 187 -9.87 -0.92 -12.92
C PRO A 187 -10.47 -0.59 -14.28
N GLU A 188 -11.78 -0.73 -14.44
CA GLU A 188 -12.48 -0.52 -15.71
C GLU A 188 -12.41 0.94 -16.20
N LYS A 189 -12.18 1.87 -15.26
CA LYS A 189 -12.01 3.29 -15.56
C LYS A 189 -10.59 3.78 -15.32
N GLU A 190 -9.68 2.90 -14.91
CA GLU A 190 -8.30 3.24 -14.55
C GLU A 190 -8.23 4.34 -13.48
N LEU A 191 -9.10 4.26 -12.47
CA LEU A 191 -9.13 5.23 -11.38
C LEU A 191 -8.60 4.65 -10.07
N VAL A 192 -7.82 5.46 -9.37
CA VAL A 192 -7.56 5.31 -7.94
C VAL A 192 -8.23 6.45 -7.20
N MET A 193 -8.91 6.12 -6.11
CA MET A 193 -9.64 7.08 -5.29
C MET A 193 -9.26 6.92 -3.83
N ILE A 194 -9.01 8.03 -3.16
CA ILE A 194 -8.66 8.06 -1.73
C ILE A 194 -9.37 9.22 -1.05
N PRO A 195 -9.80 9.06 0.21
CA PRO A 195 -10.25 10.19 1.02
C PRO A 195 -9.10 11.15 1.26
N ILE A 196 -9.35 12.45 1.17
CA ILE A 196 -8.38 13.48 1.50
C ILE A 196 -8.97 14.53 2.43
N THR A 197 -8.11 15.09 3.26
CA THR A 197 -8.35 16.34 3.98
C THR A 197 -7.20 17.28 3.67
N SER A 198 -7.52 18.42 3.08
CA SER A 198 -6.55 19.47 2.76
C SER A 198 -6.68 20.62 3.73
N TYR A 199 -5.55 21.11 4.19
CA TYR A 199 -5.43 22.20 5.15
C TYR A 199 -4.85 23.44 4.46
N SER A 200 -5.62 24.50 4.33
CA SER A 200 -5.11 25.80 3.94
C SER A 200 -5.14 26.78 5.11
N ALA A 201 -4.49 27.93 4.96
CA ALA A 201 -4.49 28.95 6.01
C ALA A 201 -5.88 29.50 6.34
N SER A 202 -6.85 29.32 5.45
CA SER A 202 -8.17 29.92 5.53
C SER A 202 -9.31 28.91 5.67
N TYR A 203 -9.12 27.65 5.28
CA TYR A 203 -10.18 26.64 5.34
C TYR A 203 -9.60 25.21 5.33
N VAL A 204 -10.40 24.29 5.85
CA VAL A 204 -10.18 22.84 5.74
C VAL A 204 -11.21 22.33 4.72
N SER A 205 -10.73 21.63 3.71
CA SER A 205 -11.62 20.96 2.76
C SER A 205 -11.34 19.46 2.76
N SER A 206 -12.40 18.67 2.71
CA SER A 206 -12.30 17.23 2.64
C SER A 206 -13.18 16.64 1.54
N GLY A 207 -12.82 15.46 1.09
CA GLY A 207 -13.55 14.77 0.02
C GLY A 207 -12.82 13.53 -0.45
N ALA A 208 -13.16 13.09 -1.65
CA ALA A 208 -12.47 12.01 -2.33
C ALA A 208 -11.64 12.56 -3.49
N LEU A 209 -10.34 12.33 -3.44
CA LEU A 209 -9.45 12.59 -4.56
C LEU A 209 -9.60 11.46 -5.58
N VAL A 210 -9.86 11.82 -6.83
CA VAL A 210 -9.96 10.89 -7.96
C VAL A 210 -8.77 11.13 -8.88
N VAL A 211 -7.96 10.09 -9.06
CA VAL A 211 -6.77 10.13 -9.92
C VAL A 211 -6.88 9.03 -10.95
N ARG A 212 -6.75 9.40 -12.22
CA ARG A 212 -6.63 8.45 -13.32
C ARG A 212 -5.19 7.97 -13.43
N TYR A 213 -5.02 6.65 -13.55
CA TYR A 213 -3.75 6.04 -13.90
C TYR A 213 -3.89 5.39 -15.28
N GLY A 214 -3.11 5.77 -16.22
CA GLY A 214 -3.16 5.22 -17.58
C GLY A 214 -2.04 5.81 -18.42
N ASN A 215 -1.70 5.20 -19.53
CA ASN A 215 -0.69 5.71 -20.47
C ASN A 215 0.62 6.18 -19.82
N ASN A 216 1.05 5.55 -18.72
CA ASN A 216 2.21 5.93 -17.90
C ASN A 216 2.08 7.31 -17.23
N GLU A 217 0.88 7.77 -16.98
CA GLU A 217 0.57 9.06 -16.36
C GLU A 217 -0.29 8.87 -15.11
N LEU A 218 -0.23 9.88 -14.25
CA LEU A 218 -1.18 10.09 -13.15
C LEU A 218 -1.81 11.46 -13.36
N LYS A 219 -3.13 11.51 -13.45
CA LYS A 219 -3.88 12.75 -13.66
C LYS A 219 -4.97 12.88 -12.62
N VAL A 220 -4.99 14.01 -11.92
CA VAL A 220 -6.11 14.34 -11.04
C VAL A 220 -7.32 14.68 -11.91
N GLU A 221 -8.39 13.91 -11.78
CA GLU A 221 -9.63 14.11 -12.51
C GLU A 221 -10.61 14.99 -11.73
N ALA A 222 -10.73 14.74 -10.41
CA ALA A 222 -11.66 15.46 -9.57
C ALA A 222 -11.29 15.38 -8.08
N ILE A 223 -11.85 16.28 -7.30
CA ILE A 223 -12.02 16.16 -5.86
C ILE A 223 -13.52 16.20 -5.60
N LEU A 224 -14.11 15.08 -5.18
CA LEU A 224 -15.54 14.98 -4.87
C LEU A 224 -15.77 15.54 -3.46
N PRO A 225 -16.54 16.63 -3.30
CA PRO A 225 -16.66 17.28 -2.01
C PRO A 225 -17.53 16.45 -1.05
N HIS A 226 -16.93 16.05 0.08
CA HIS A 226 -17.63 15.34 1.14
C HIS A 226 -16.88 15.51 2.47
N GLU A 227 -17.50 16.21 3.41
CA GLU A 227 -16.91 16.41 4.73
C GLU A 227 -16.74 15.11 5.49
N TYR A 228 -15.54 14.92 6.06
CA TYR A 228 -15.19 13.72 6.81
C TYR A 228 -15.33 12.41 6.00
N CYS A 229 -15.09 12.46 4.69
CA CYS A 229 -15.03 11.26 3.86
C CYS A 229 -13.99 10.29 4.42
N ILE A 230 -14.39 9.04 4.66
CA ILE A 230 -13.53 7.98 5.21
C ILE A 230 -13.37 6.80 4.25
N ARG A 231 -14.31 6.61 3.32
CA ARG A 231 -14.32 5.51 2.35
C ARG A 231 -14.90 5.99 1.02
N ILE A 232 -14.47 5.29 -0.02
CA ILE A 232 -15.06 5.42 -1.35
C ILE A 232 -15.40 4.01 -1.84
N ALA A 233 -16.51 3.89 -2.57
CA ALA A 233 -16.90 2.68 -3.27
C ALA A 233 -17.39 3.03 -4.68
N TYR A 234 -17.56 2.03 -5.53
CA TYR A 234 -18.20 2.20 -6.83
C TYR A 234 -19.13 1.03 -7.13
N VAL A 235 -20.23 1.34 -7.83
CA VAL A 235 -21.17 0.33 -8.33
C VAL A 235 -21.59 0.75 -9.73
N GLY A 236 -21.30 -0.06 -10.73
CA GLY A 236 -21.55 0.31 -12.11
C GLY A 236 -20.88 1.65 -12.45
N ASN A 237 -21.65 2.64 -12.82
CA ASN A 237 -21.15 3.97 -13.23
C ASN A 237 -21.33 5.05 -12.15
N GLU A 238 -21.45 4.65 -10.90
CA GLU A 238 -21.65 5.55 -9.76
C GLU A 238 -20.51 5.39 -8.75
N LEU A 239 -20.07 6.52 -8.19
CA LEU A 239 -19.10 6.61 -7.12
C LEU A 239 -19.83 7.00 -5.83
N TYR A 240 -19.50 6.32 -4.75
CA TYR A 240 -20.06 6.54 -3.43
C TYR A 240 -18.98 7.03 -2.50
N THR A 241 -19.08 8.24 -2.01
CA THR A 241 -18.23 8.75 -0.93
C THR A 241 -18.97 8.60 0.39
N ILE A 242 -18.29 8.11 1.41
CA ILE A 242 -18.92 7.63 2.65
C ILE A 242 -18.26 8.30 3.85
N SER A 243 -19.07 8.89 4.72
CA SER A 243 -18.70 9.33 6.06
C SER A 243 -19.50 8.58 7.13
N SER A 244 -19.36 8.94 8.39
CA SER A 244 -20.08 8.29 9.49
C SER A 244 -21.61 8.48 9.45
N ASN A 245 -22.09 9.51 8.78
CA ASN A 245 -23.51 9.95 8.79
C ASN A 245 -24.07 10.26 7.40
N LEU A 246 -23.26 10.19 6.35
CA LEU A 246 -23.68 10.61 5.01
C LEU A 246 -23.01 9.73 3.95
N ILE A 247 -23.76 9.39 2.92
CA ILE A 247 -23.25 8.86 1.65
C ILE A 247 -23.61 9.84 0.57
N LYS A 248 -22.67 10.28 -0.24
CA LYS A 248 -22.91 11.03 -1.47
C LYS A 248 -22.66 10.16 -2.67
N ILE A 249 -23.44 10.35 -3.72
CA ILE A 249 -23.42 9.59 -4.96
C ILE A 249 -23.03 10.53 -6.08
N PHE A 250 -22.03 10.12 -6.87
CA PHE A 250 -21.52 10.89 -8.01
C PHE A 250 -21.51 10.04 -9.27
N ASN A 251 -21.67 10.68 -10.41
CA ASN A 251 -21.48 10.04 -11.70
C ASN A 251 -19.97 9.81 -11.95
N ALA A 252 -19.58 8.59 -12.27
CA ALA A 252 -18.17 8.22 -12.47
C ALA A 252 -17.55 8.77 -13.76
N ASN A 253 -18.32 9.37 -14.67
CA ASN A 253 -17.79 9.98 -15.90
C ASN A 253 -17.74 11.51 -15.80
N THR A 254 -18.78 12.13 -15.21
CA THR A 254 -18.90 13.60 -15.14
C THR A 254 -18.47 14.15 -13.79
N TYR A 255 -18.40 13.29 -12.76
CA TYR A 255 -18.13 13.66 -11.36
C TYR A 255 -19.17 14.59 -10.75
N GLU A 256 -20.33 14.71 -11.37
CA GLU A 256 -21.48 15.48 -10.83
C GLU A 256 -22.16 14.70 -9.71
N GLU A 257 -22.59 15.39 -8.67
CA GLU A 257 -23.35 14.81 -7.57
C GLU A 257 -24.76 14.44 -8.06
N LEU A 258 -25.13 13.17 -7.90
CA LEU A 258 -26.45 12.63 -8.30
C LEU A 258 -27.43 12.64 -7.13
N GLY A 259 -26.94 12.59 -5.91
CA GLY A 259 -27.78 12.56 -4.71
C GLY A 259 -27.00 12.20 -3.46
N GLN A 260 -27.73 12.09 -2.36
CA GLN A 260 -27.15 11.74 -1.06
C GLN A 260 -28.12 10.91 -0.22
N ILE A 261 -27.56 10.12 0.70
CA ILE A 261 -28.27 9.30 1.67
C ILE A 261 -27.78 9.68 3.07
N ILE A 262 -28.68 10.15 3.92
CA ILE A 262 -28.38 10.41 5.33
C ILE A 262 -28.47 9.09 6.08
N LEU A 263 -27.43 8.75 6.84
CA LEU A 263 -27.40 7.57 7.68
C LEU A 263 -27.91 7.98 9.07
N GLU A 264 -29.08 7.50 9.43
CA GLU A 264 -29.61 7.65 10.79
C GLU A 264 -28.81 6.73 11.74
N LYS A 265 -28.50 7.26 12.92
CA LYS A 265 -27.81 6.50 13.98
C LYS A 265 -28.76 5.62 14.72
#